data_c0e0671ce6559802cb7432eaa1354e81
#
_entry.id   c0e0671ce6559802cb7432eaa1354e81
#
_cell.length_a   1.000
_cell.length_b   1.000
_cell.length_c   1.000
_cell.angle_alpha   90.00
_cell.angle_beta   90.00
_cell.angle_gamma   90.00
#
_symmetry.space_group_name_H-M   'P 1'
#
loop_
_entity.id
_entity.type
_entity.pdbx_description
1 polymer ?
#
loop_
_entity_poly.entity_id
_entity_poly.type
_entity_poly.pdbx_seq_one_letter_code
_entity_poly.pdbx_strand_id
1 'polypeptide(L)'
;MEEKFGTQLIAWCTDDGPDGKKMRRLLQALFAWLIVILCWAHQINLVVGDFLAIRRSVMDDINHALEVIKWFNNHSTALALLQTEQTLTFEGSFWALILPAITRWTAHYLAITRYLKLKQPLQICWTRNEDRLITCAGTKQELQEKARNICALVRDESLWHRLGK
;
A
#
# COMPACT_ATOMS: atom_id res chain seq x y z
N MET A 1 -27.18 23.09 -9.49
CA MET A 1 -25.84 22.97 -10.11
C MET A 1 -25.86 23.44 -11.56
N GLU A 2 -26.82 22.98 -12.36
CA GLU A 2 -26.93 23.36 -13.78
C GLU A 2 -27.03 24.87 -13.99
N GLU A 3 -27.96 25.55 -13.30
CA GLU A 3 -28.10 27.01 -13.37
C GLU A 3 -26.83 27.77 -12.94
N LYS A 4 -26.10 27.25 -11.93
CA LYS A 4 -24.91 27.93 -11.39
C LYS A 4 -23.71 27.84 -12.32
N PHE A 5 -23.57 26.74 -13.07
CA PHE A 5 -22.37 26.46 -13.87
C PHE A 5 -22.63 26.39 -15.37
N GLY A 6 -23.87 26.58 -15.82
CA GLY A 6 -24.25 26.48 -17.23
C GLY A 6 -23.99 25.10 -17.84
N THR A 7 -23.99 24.04 -17.01
CA THR A 7 -23.70 22.66 -17.42
C THR A 7 -24.96 21.83 -17.36
N GLN A 8 -25.10 20.87 -18.27
CA GLN A 8 -26.17 19.88 -18.23
C GLN A 8 -25.66 18.60 -17.62
N LEU A 9 -26.31 18.09 -16.57
CA LEU A 9 -25.98 16.83 -15.91
C LEU A 9 -26.58 15.68 -16.73
N ILE A 10 -25.75 14.89 -17.39
CA ILE A 10 -26.20 13.76 -18.23
C ILE A 10 -26.00 12.39 -17.55
N ALA A 11 -25.06 12.28 -16.63
CA ALA A 11 -24.76 11.03 -15.95
C ALA A 11 -24.34 11.24 -14.49
N TRP A 12 -24.58 10.23 -13.66
CA TRP A 12 -24.17 10.19 -12.26
C TRP A 12 -23.53 8.87 -11.92
N CYS A 13 -22.28 8.91 -11.44
CA CYS A 13 -21.49 7.73 -11.07
C CYS A 13 -21.22 7.73 -9.56
N THR A 14 -21.49 6.60 -8.88
CA THR A 14 -21.14 6.42 -7.47
C THR A 14 -20.60 5.02 -7.22
N ASP A 15 -19.98 4.82 -6.06
CA ASP A 15 -19.68 3.48 -5.53
C ASP A 15 -20.96 2.70 -5.19
N ASP A 16 -20.81 1.45 -4.75
CA ASP A 16 -21.93 0.57 -4.36
C ASP A 16 -22.21 0.58 -2.84
N GLY A 17 -21.79 1.62 -2.15
CA GLY A 17 -22.15 1.82 -0.75
C GLY A 17 -23.68 1.95 -0.58
N PRO A 18 -24.23 1.62 0.60
CA PRO A 18 -25.68 1.66 0.85
C PRO A 18 -26.34 2.99 0.48
N ASP A 19 -25.69 4.10 0.81
CA ASP A 19 -26.17 5.46 0.50
C ASP A 19 -26.11 5.74 -1.00
N GLY A 20 -25.02 5.34 -1.67
CA GLY A 20 -24.85 5.46 -3.12
C GLY A 20 -25.92 4.68 -3.90
N LYS A 21 -26.22 3.45 -3.45
CA LYS A 21 -27.27 2.60 -4.04
C LYS A 21 -28.66 3.23 -3.90
N LYS A 22 -28.99 3.73 -2.71
CA LYS A 22 -30.26 4.44 -2.47
C LYS A 22 -30.36 5.70 -3.30
N MET A 23 -29.32 6.50 -3.35
CA MET A 23 -29.25 7.74 -4.14
C MET A 23 -29.46 7.47 -5.62
N ARG A 24 -28.76 6.48 -6.21
CA ARG A 24 -28.93 6.09 -7.62
C ARG A 24 -30.39 5.75 -7.93
N ARG A 25 -31.04 4.94 -7.09
CA ARG A 25 -32.45 4.58 -7.24
C ARG A 25 -33.39 5.79 -7.22
N LEU A 26 -33.15 6.73 -6.31
CA LEU A 26 -33.96 7.94 -6.19
C LEU A 26 -33.74 8.89 -7.38
N LEU A 27 -32.48 9.04 -7.82
CA LEU A 27 -32.14 9.88 -8.99
C LEU A 27 -32.81 9.35 -10.27
N GLN A 28 -32.78 8.02 -10.50
CA GLN A 28 -33.46 7.40 -11.64
C GLN A 28 -34.99 7.60 -11.60
N ALA A 29 -35.57 7.55 -10.42
CA ALA A 29 -37.01 7.78 -10.26
C ALA A 29 -37.40 9.23 -10.52
N LEU A 30 -36.56 10.18 -10.12
CA LEU A 30 -36.81 11.63 -10.30
C LEU A 30 -36.46 12.14 -11.68
N PHE A 31 -35.40 11.59 -12.29
CA PHE A 31 -34.83 12.05 -13.57
C PHE A 31 -34.63 10.86 -14.51
N ALA A 32 -35.70 10.49 -15.23
CA ALA A 32 -35.69 9.33 -16.13
C ALA A 32 -34.65 9.42 -17.26
N TRP A 33 -34.23 10.63 -17.59
CA TRP A 33 -33.21 10.91 -18.62
C TRP A 33 -31.78 10.77 -18.10
N LEU A 34 -31.58 10.77 -16.77
CA LEU A 34 -30.24 10.72 -16.17
C LEU A 34 -29.66 9.29 -16.24
N ILE A 35 -28.48 9.15 -16.82
CA ILE A 35 -27.73 7.90 -16.85
C ILE A 35 -27.09 7.70 -15.47
N VAL A 36 -27.50 6.64 -14.76
CA VAL A 36 -26.96 6.34 -13.43
C VAL A 36 -26.15 5.05 -13.50
N ILE A 37 -24.87 5.14 -13.16
CA ILE A 37 -23.90 4.04 -13.29
C ILE A 37 -23.13 3.76 -11.99
N LEU A 38 -22.71 2.51 -11.86
CA LEU A 38 -21.78 2.07 -10.83
C LEU A 38 -20.35 2.44 -11.21
N CYS A 39 -19.55 2.82 -10.23
CA CYS A 39 -18.13 3.08 -10.41
C CYS A 39 -17.38 1.76 -10.72
N TRP A 40 -16.92 1.61 -11.96
CA TRP A 40 -16.16 0.45 -12.39
C TRP A 40 -14.86 0.26 -11.60
N ALA A 41 -14.16 1.33 -11.27
CA ALA A 41 -12.95 1.26 -10.44
C ALA A 41 -13.25 0.66 -9.06
N HIS A 42 -14.41 0.99 -8.48
CA HIS A 42 -14.84 0.38 -7.23
C HIS A 42 -15.16 -1.11 -7.40
N GLN A 43 -15.85 -1.50 -8.48
CA GLN A 43 -16.16 -2.91 -8.76
C GLN A 43 -14.89 -3.74 -8.96
N ILE A 44 -13.92 -3.25 -9.72
CA ILE A 44 -12.62 -3.90 -9.90
C ILE A 44 -11.91 -4.02 -8.55
N ASN A 45 -11.94 -2.99 -7.72
CA ASN A 45 -11.32 -3.03 -6.39
C ASN A 45 -11.93 -4.12 -5.50
N LEU A 46 -13.24 -4.33 -5.55
CA LEU A 46 -13.91 -5.42 -4.82
C LEU A 46 -13.48 -6.79 -5.34
N VAL A 47 -13.49 -7.00 -6.66
CA VAL A 47 -13.08 -8.26 -7.29
C VAL A 47 -11.64 -8.63 -6.93
N VAL A 48 -10.72 -7.67 -6.96
CA VAL A 48 -9.32 -7.90 -6.55
C VAL A 48 -9.23 -8.21 -5.06
N GLY A 49 -10.01 -7.52 -4.22
CA GLY A 49 -10.10 -7.82 -2.79
C GLY A 49 -10.54 -9.26 -2.52
N ASP A 50 -11.59 -9.70 -3.20
CA ASP A 50 -12.09 -11.09 -3.10
C ASP A 50 -11.06 -12.10 -3.58
N PHE A 51 -10.38 -11.84 -4.71
CA PHE A 51 -9.31 -12.68 -5.22
C PHE A 51 -8.17 -12.83 -4.21
N LEU A 52 -7.71 -11.73 -3.62
CA LEU A 52 -6.64 -11.75 -2.61
C LEU A 52 -7.08 -12.47 -1.33
N ALA A 53 -8.36 -12.37 -0.94
CA ALA A 53 -8.91 -13.10 0.21
C ALA A 53 -8.90 -14.61 0.00
N ILE A 54 -9.12 -15.08 -1.25
CA ILE A 54 -9.03 -16.50 -1.62
C ILE A 54 -7.57 -16.96 -1.65
N ARG A 55 -6.67 -16.13 -2.14
CA ARG A 55 -5.23 -16.39 -2.25
C ARG A 55 -4.47 -15.97 -0.97
N ARG A 56 -4.77 -16.61 0.14
CA ARG A 56 -4.18 -16.29 1.46
C ARG A 56 -2.66 -16.18 1.44
N SER A 57 -1.95 -17.07 0.76
CA SER A 57 -0.49 -17.05 0.66
C SER A 57 0.05 -15.77 0.01
N VAL A 58 -0.62 -15.24 -1.01
CA VAL A 58 -0.25 -13.97 -1.65
C VAL A 58 -0.49 -12.81 -0.69
N MET A 59 -1.61 -12.85 0.05
CA MET A 59 -1.92 -11.82 1.02
C MET A 59 -0.95 -11.84 2.21
N ASP A 60 -0.50 -13.01 2.64
CA ASP A 60 0.52 -13.16 3.69
C ASP A 60 1.85 -12.55 3.24
N ASP A 61 2.30 -12.82 2.00
CA ASP A 61 3.51 -12.21 1.44
C ASP A 61 3.42 -10.68 1.37
N ILE A 62 2.27 -10.15 0.93
CA ILE A 62 1.99 -8.70 0.93
C ILE A 62 2.07 -8.14 2.36
N ASN A 63 1.44 -8.81 3.34
CA ASN A 63 1.44 -8.38 4.73
C ASN A 63 2.86 -8.35 5.30
N HIS A 64 3.70 -9.35 5.02
CA HIS A 64 5.11 -9.34 5.43
C HIS A 64 5.88 -8.14 4.87
N ALA A 65 5.69 -7.82 3.59
CA ALA A 65 6.30 -6.61 3.00
C ALA A 65 5.78 -5.32 3.67
N LEU A 66 4.47 -5.25 3.96
CA LEU A 66 3.88 -4.10 4.64
C LEU A 66 4.36 -3.96 6.09
N GLU A 67 4.65 -5.06 6.78
CA GLU A 67 5.29 -5.03 8.11
C GLU A 67 6.67 -4.37 8.06
N VAL A 68 7.50 -4.71 7.06
CA VAL A 68 8.81 -4.08 6.86
C VAL A 68 8.63 -2.58 6.57
N ILE A 69 7.75 -2.21 5.64
CA ILE A 69 7.46 -0.81 5.29
C ILE A 69 7.02 -0.03 6.52
N LYS A 70 6.07 -0.56 7.28
CA LYS A 70 5.54 0.06 8.49
C LYS A 70 6.61 0.22 9.56
N TRP A 71 7.47 -0.80 9.72
CA TRP A 71 8.54 -0.76 10.71
C TRP A 71 9.52 0.37 10.41
N PHE A 72 10.01 0.47 9.17
CA PHE A 72 10.92 1.56 8.77
C PHE A 72 10.28 2.93 8.93
N ASN A 73 9.03 3.10 8.52
CA ASN A 73 8.32 4.39 8.63
C ASN A 73 8.09 4.83 10.08
N ASN A 74 8.03 3.88 11.02
CA ASN A 74 7.84 4.18 12.45
C ASN A 74 9.16 4.41 13.22
N HIS A 75 10.33 4.20 12.59
CA HIS A 75 11.63 4.34 13.23
C HIS A 75 12.50 5.34 12.45
N SER A 76 12.55 6.60 12.91
CA SER A 76 13.26 7.67 12.21
C SER A 76 14.73 7.38 11.95
N THR A 77 15.43 6.74 12.90
CA THR A 77 16.82 6.31 12.73
C THR A 77 16.96 5.27 11.60
N ALA A 78 16.07 4.27 11.57
CA ALA A 78 16.08 3.26 10.51
C ALA A 78 15.80 3.88 9.15
N LEU A 79 14.84 4.80 9.09
CA LEU A 79 14.51 5.50 7.85
C LEU A 79 15.69 6.35 7.34
N ALA A 80 16.40 7.06 8.24
CA ALA A 80 17.58 7.84 7.87
C ALA A 80 18.73 6.96 7.34
N LEU A 81 18.97 5.79 7.97
CA LEU A 81 19.94 4.82 7.50
C LEU A 81 19.58 4.27 6.12
N LEU A 82 18.30 3.94 5.90
CA LEU A 82 17.82 3.48 4.61
C LEU A 82 17.96 4.56 3.52
N GLN A 83 17.68 5.83 3.85
CA GLN A 83 17.87 6.95 2.91
C GLN A 83 19.34 7.11 2.51
N THR A 84 20.27 6.96 3.47
CA THR A 84 21.71 6.98 3.19
C THR A 84 22.09 5.88 2.20
N GLU A 85 21.64 4.65 2.44
CA GLU A 85 21.94 3.53 1.53
C GLU A 85 21.28 3.68 0.15
N GLN A 86 20.09 4.26 0.10
CA GLN A 86 19.43 4.58 -1.19
C GLN A 86 20.23 5.62 -1.97
N THR A 87 20.67 6.69 -1.31
CA THR A 87 21.45 7.76 -1.93
C THR A 87 22.76 7.22 -2.54
N LEU A 88 23.39 6.26 -1.85
CA LEU A 88 24.59 5.58 -2.36
C LEU A 88 24.28 4.63 -3.52
N THR A 89 23.16 3.92 -3.46
CA THR A 89 22.76 2.93 -4.47
C THR A 89 22.23 3.58 -5.75
N PHE A 90 21.56 4.74 -5.63
CA PHE A 90 20.83 5.39 -6.70
C PHE A 90 21.37 6.80 -7.03
N GLU A 91 22.67 7.01 -6.88
CA GLU A 91 23.39 8.21 -7.31
C GLU A 91 22.74 9.53 -6.85
N GLY A 92 22.44 9.62 -5.57
CA GLY A 92 21.86 10.81 -4.95
C GLY A 92 20.33 10.83 -4.87
N SER A 93 19.65 9.86 -5.48
CA SER A 93 18.18 9.76 -5.40
C SER A 93 17.72 8.86 -4.27
N PHE A 94 16.57 9.20 -3.68
CA PHE A 94 15.89 8.30 -2.76
C PHE A 94 14.37 8.33 -2.95
N TRP A 95 13.71 7.26 -2.55
CA TRP A 95 12.26 7.10 -2.63
C TRP A 95 11.68 6.69 -1.27
N ALA A 96 10.61 7.36 -0.87
CA ALA A 96 9.89 7.00 0.35
C ALA A 96 9.25 5.61 0.22
N LEU A 97 9.27 4.84 1.30
CA LEU A 97 8.46 3.66 1.47
C LEU A 97 6.98 4.07 1.57
N ILE A 98 6.14 3.49 0.73
CA ILE A 98 4.72 3.84 0.63
C ILE A 98 3.93 2.91 1.55
N LEU A 99 3.23 3.48 2.54
CA LEU A 99 2.24 2.75 3.32
C LEU A 99 0.88 2.90 2.64
N PRO A 100 0.26 1.81 2.17
CA PRO A 100 -0.99 1.90 1.43
C PRO A 100 -2.16 2.29 2.34
N ALA A 101 -3.12 3.04 1.80
CA ALA A 101 -4.43 3.17 2.40
C ALA A 101 -5.19 1.83 2.24
N ILE A 102 -5.68 1.29 3.35
CA ILE A 102 -6.20 -0.09 3.46
C ILE A 102 -7.36 -0.38 2.48
N THR A 103 -8.09 0.65 2.05
CA THR A 103 -9.32 0.50 1.25
C THR A 103 -9.11 0.38 -0.26
N ARG A 104 -7.86 0.48 -0.76
CA ARG A 104 -7.58 0.46 -2.20
C ARG A 104 -6.44 -0.49 -2.54
N TRP A 105 -6.72 -1.55 -3.27
CA TRP A 105 -5.71 -2.51 -3.71
C TRP A 105 -4.61 -1.87 -4.60
N THR A 106 -4.94 -0.84 -5.39
CA THR A 106 -3.95 -0.07 -6.16
C THR A 106 -2.88 0.54 -5.27
N ALA A 107 -3.23 0.91 -4.04
CA ALA A 107 -2.26 1.39 -3.06
C ALA A 107 -1.31 0.28 -2.59
N HIS A 108 -1.79 -0.96 -2.45
CA HIS A 108 -0.95 -2.13 -2.17
C HIS A 108 0.00 -2.42 -3.32
N TYR A 109 -0.48 -2.40 -4.55
CA TYR A 109 0.35 -2.56 -5.74
C TYR A 109 1.49 -1.53 -5.79
N LEU A 110 1.18 -0.25 -5.59
CA LEU A 110 2.18 0.82 -5.56
C LEU A 110 3.19 0.64 -4.42
N ALA A 111 2.71 0.22 -3.24
CA ALA A 111 3.57 -0.04 -2.08
C ALA A 111 4.53 -1.20 -2.36
N ILE A 112 4.03 -2.32 -2.89
CA ILE A 112 4.84 -3.49 -3.22
C ILE A 112 5.83 -3.19 -4.35
N THR A 113 5.39 -2.53 -5.42
CA THR A 113 6.29 -2.11 -6.51
C THR A 113 7.43 -1.23 -5.99
N ARG A 114 7.13 -0.28 -5.08
CA ARG A 114 8.14 0.55 -4.43
C ARG A 114 9.05 -0.27 -3.52
N TYR A 115 8.50 -1.21 -2.76
CA TYR A 115 9.27 -2.11 -1.90
C TYR A 115 10.25 -2.97 -2.69
N LEU A 116 9.80 -3.57 -3.80
CA LEU A 116 10.64 -4.36 -4.71
C LEU A 116 11.79 -3.53 -5.30
N LYS A 117 11.52 -2.28 -5.69
CA LYS A 117 12.55 -1.35 -6.18
C LYS A 117 13.62 -1.08 -5.12
N LEU A 118 13.24 -1.09 -3.85
CA LEU A 118 14.13 -0.81 -2.73
C LEU A 118 14.79 -2.06 -2.12
N LYS A 119 14.66 -3.24 -2.76
CA LYS A 119 15.25 -4.48 -2.28
C LYS A 119 16.73 -4.33 -1.91
N GLN A 120 17.54 -3.89 -2.87
CA GLN A 120 18.99 -3.79 -2.68
C GLN A 120 19.38 -2.85 -1.53
N PRO A 121 18.92 -1.58 -1.46
CA PRO A 121 19.26 -0.71 -0.33
C PRO A 121 18.70 -1.21 1.01
N LEU A 122 17.55 -1.88 1.04
CA LEU A 122 17.04 -2.50 2.28
C LEU A 122 17.97 -3.61 2.79
N GLN A 123 18.42 -4.50 1.91
CA GLN A 123 19.32 -5.58 2.27
C GLN A 123 20.70 -5.05 2.70
N ILE A 124 21.25 -4.06 2.00
CA ILE A 124 22.51 -3.42 2.37
C ILE A 124 22.37 -2.70 3.72
N CYS A 125 21.28 -1.98 3.93
CA CYS A 125 21.01 -1.26 5.18
C CYS A 125 21.04 -2.20 6.38
N TRP A 126 20.35 -3.34 6.31
CA TRP A 126 20.39 -4.35 7.38
C TRP A 126 21.76 -4.97 7.56
N THR A 127 22.46 -5.29 6.48
CA THR A 127 23.78 -5.92 6.55
C THR A 127 24.82 -5.01 7.21
N ARG A 128 24.76 -3.71 6.91
CA ARG A 128 25.73 -2.73 7.44
C ARG A 128 25.40 -2.18 8.82
N ASN A 129 24.11 -2.15 9.18
CA ASN A 129 23.62 -1.41 10.32
C ASN A 129 22.78 -2.26 11.29
N GLU A 130 22.93 -3.58 11.31
CA GLU A 130 22.07 -4.50 12.07
C GLU A 130 21.92 -4.09 13.55
N ASP A 131 23.03 -3.87 14.25
CA ASP A 131 23.02 -3.49 15.67
C ASP A 131 22.30 -2.17 15.91
N ARG A 132 22.52 -1.19 15.04
CA ARG A 132 21.86 0.12 15.13
C ARG A 132 20.36 0.03 14.89
N LEU A 133 19.96 -0.81 13.95
CA LEU A 133 18.54 -1.06 13.61
C LEU A 133 17.84 -1.81 14.74
N ILE A 134 18.48 -2.80 15.36
CA ILE A 134 17.92 -3.50 16.54
C ILE A 134 17.82 -2.53 17.74
N THR A 135 18.87 -1.74 17.97
CA THR A 135 18.88 -0.78 19.10
C THR A 135 17.83 0.32 18.93
N CYS A 136 17.59 0.82 17.71
CA CYS A 136 16.60 1.86 17.46
C CYS A 136 15.15 1.39 17.68
N ALA A 137 14.91 0.09 17.70
CA ALA A 137 13.59 -0.47 18.03
C ALA A 137 13.21 -0.27 19.50
N GLY A 138 14.21 -0.02 20.38
CA GLY A 138 14.03 0.22 21.81
C GLY A 138 14.76 -0.78 22.68
N THR A 139 14.63 -0.61 24.01
CA THR A 139 15.35 -1.40 25.02
C THR A 139 14.62 -2.69 25.42
N LYS A 140 13.31 -2.79 25.13
CA LYS A 140 12.51 -3.97 25.47
C LYS A 140 12.85 -5.14 24.55
N GLN A 141 13.00 -6.33 25.11
CA GLN A 141 13.34 -7.54 24.38
C GLN A 141 12.35 -7.84 23.24
N GLU A 142 11.04 -7.67 23.48
CA GLU A 142 9.99 -7.86 22.47
C GLU A 142 10.16 -6.96 21.23
N LEU A 143 10.58 -5.70 21.45
CA LEU A 143 10.81 -4.76 20.35
C LEU A 143 12.04 -5.13 19.53
N GLN A 144 13.10 -5.58 20.20
CA GLN A 144 14.31 -6.05 19.54
C GLN A 144 14.07 -7.37 18.78
N GLU A 145 13.26 -8.27 19.34
CA GLU A 145 12.84 -9.50 18.64
C GLU A 145 12.02 -9.17 17.39
N LYS A 146 11.09 -8.23 17.49
CA LYS A 146 10.38 -7.73 16.31
C LYS A 146 11.33 -7.17 15.26
N ALA A 147 12.35 -6.41 15.64
CA ALA A 147 13.35 -5.90 14.69
C ALA A 147 14.12 -7.06 14.01
N ARG A 148 14.48 -8.12 14.74
CA ARG A 148 15.11 -9.32 14.16
C ARG A 148 14.19 -10.05 13.18
N ASN A 149 12.88 -10.11 13.47
CA ASN A 149 11.90 -10.68 12.54
C ASN A 149 11.81 -9.85 11.26
N ILE A 150 11.84 -8.53 11.35
CA ILE A 150 11.90 -7.64 10.17
C ILE A 150 13.19 -7.89 9.38
N CYS A 151 14.33 -8.07 10.05
CA CYS A 151 15.59 -8.45 9.41
C CYS A 151 15.46 -9.76 8.63
N ALA A 152 14.84 -10.78 9.23
CA ALA A 152 14.62 -12.07 8.58
C ALA A 152 13.75 -11.93 7.32
N LEU A 153 12.68 -11.11 7.36
CA LEU A 153 11.84 -10.83 6.19
C LEU A 153 12.60 -10.11 5.06
N VAL A 154 13.47 -9.15 5.39
CA VAL A 154 14.30 -8.46 4.39
C VAL A 154 15.34 -9.38 3.76
N ARG A 155 15.83 -10.40 4.49
CA ARG A 155 16.78 -11.39 3.99
C ARG A 155 16.14 -12.57 3.27
N ASP A 156 14.82 -12.73 3.34
CA ASP A 156 14.11 -13.86 2.71
C ASP A 156 14.01 -13.66 1.18
N GLU A 157 14.96 -14.23 0.44
CA GLU A 157 14.98 -14.21 -1.02
C GLU A 157 13.74 -14.86 -1.63
N SER A 158 13.13 -15.83 -0.96
CA SER A 158 11.92 -16.50 -1.45
C SER A 158 10.72 -15.56 -1.38
N LEU A 159 10.61 -14.71 -0.35
CA LEU A 159 9.60 -13.66 -0.24
C LEU A 159 9.74 -12.66 -1.41
N TRP A 160 10.96 -12.17 -1.66
CA TRP A 160 11.22 -11.25 -2.77
C TRP A 160 10.82 -11.84 -4.12
N HIS A 161 11.14 -13.12 -4.34
CA HIS A 161 10.79 -13.81 -5.58
C HIS A 161 9.26 -13.98 -5.74
N ARG A 162 8.54 -14.32 -4.68
CA ARG A 162 7.07 -14.44 -4.71
C ARG A 162 6.38 -13.10 -4.93
N LEU A 163 6.85 -12.02 -4.31
CA LEU A 163 6.30 -10.67 -4.49
C LEU A 163 6.56 -10.10 -5.90
N GLY A 164 7.59 -10.58 -6.60
CA GLY A 164 7.96 -10.12 -7.95
C GLY A 164 7.25 -10.84 -9.08
N LYS A 165 6.41 -11.84 -8.79
CA LYS A 165 5.59 -12.59 -9.77
C LYS A 165 4.24 -11.95 -9.97
#